data_cd33b60160175093a3cfc12e18cb086a
#
_entry.id   cd33b60160175093a3cfc12e18cb086a
#
_cell.length_a   1.000
_cell.length_b   1.000
_cell.length_c   1.000
_cell.angle_alpha   90.00
_cell.angle_beta   90.00
_cell.angle_gamma   90.00
#
_symmetry.space_group_name_H-M   'P 1'
#
loop_
_entity.id
_entity.type
_entity.pdbx_description
1 polymer ?
#
loop_
_entity_poly.entity_id
_entity_poly.type
_entity_poly.pdbx_seq_one_letter_code
_entity_poly.pdbx_strand_id
1 'polypeptide(L)'
;MWINLVCLITLGLFGCQTPVTAPTPFKSAFPNKAWQEYAYSKLVGMPEVSDGKEFCPQGMNRRNWVHLLAAMAYYESSYNPNAEYKESFRDQHGVNVISTGLFQVSVESSRGYGFRVVQDQLKYPEMNFDIAIAILKKWAINDGVIANHSGRIWRGGARFWSVLRTTGKLDKVKQRMRPWCE
;
A
#
# COMPACT_ATOMS: atom_id res chain seq x y z
N MET A 1 25.05 -1.73 37.94
CA MET A 1 24.54 -0.35 37.94
C MET A 1 23.09 -0.40 38.40
N TRP A 2 22.86 0.05 39.65
CA TRP A 2 21.58 -0.10 40.36
C TRP A 2 20.63 0.99 39.91
N ILE A 3 19.45 0.62 39.45
CA ILE A 3 18.36 1.57 39.16
C ILE A 3 17.50 1.66 40.41
N ASN A 4 17.55 2.83 41.09
CA ASN A 4 16.70 3.13 42.21
C ASN A 4 15.23 3.28 41.78
N LEU A 5 14.41 2.35 42.25
CA LEU A 5 12.95 2.43 42.12
C LEU A 5 12.43 3.28 43.31
N VAL A 6 12.10 4.53 43.05
CA VAL A 6 11.37 5.37 44.03
C VAL A 6 9.88 5.17 43.78
N CYS A 7 9.26 4.37 44.63
CA CYS A 7 7.80 4.21 44.67
C CYS A 7 7.25 5.20 45.71
N LEU A 8 6.65 6.29 45.26
CA LEU A 8 5.86 7.20 46.11
C LEU A 8 4.43 6.65 46.21
N ILE A 9 4.07 6.19 47.42
CA ILE A 9 2.72 5.73 47.75
C ILE A 9 1.88 6.96 48.06
N THR A 10 1.05 7.40 47.12
CA THR A 10 -0.11 8.25 47.38
C THR A 10 -1.36 7.47 47.00
N LEU A 11 -2.28 7.33 47.95
CA LEU A 11 -3.59 6.68 47.79
C LEU A 11 -4.42 7.44 46.76
N GLY A 12 -4.42 6.93 45.54
CA GLY A 12 -5.24 7.36 44.41
C GLY A 12 -5.03 6.39 43.28
N LEU A 13 -6.10 5.80 42.78
CA LEU A 13 -6.16 4.81 41.69
C LEU A 13 -5.54 5.34 40.38
N PHE A 14 -4.23 5.42 40.31
CA PHE A 14 -3.50 5.60 39.04
C PHE A 14 -2.88 4.26 38.66
N GLY A 15 -3.52 3.60 37.70
CA GLY A 15 -2.91 2.45 37.06
C GLY A 15 -1.53 2.83 36.53
N CYS A 16 -0.50 2.03 36.83
CA CYS A 16 0.81 2.13 36.20
C CYS A 16 0.65 2.01 34.69
N GLN A 17 0.63 3.12 33.98
CA GLN A 17 0.76 3.14 32.55
C GLN A 17 2.22 2.77 32.26
N THR A 18 2.44 1.56 31.75
CA THR A 18 3.71 1.21 31.13
C THR A 18 4.02 2.25 30.05
N PRO A 19 5.23 2.84 30.02
CA PRO A 19 5.58 3.78 28.98
C PRO A 19 5.37 3.11 27.62
N VAL A 20 4.47 3.66 26.81
CA VAL A 20 4.29 3.24 25.42
C VAL A 20 5.60 3.54 24.72
N THR A 21 6.44 2.53 24.55
CA THR A 21 7.66 2.67 23.77
C THR A 21 7.26 3.13 22.37
N ALA A 22 7.80 4.28 21.96
CA ALA A 22 7.60 4.77 20.60
C ALA A 22 7.96 3.62 19.61
N PRO A 23 7.12 3.35 18.61
CA PRO A 23 7.39 2.26 17.69
C PRO A 23 8.76 2.49 17.04
N THR A 24 9.62 1.47 17.08
CA THR A 24 10.92 1.50 16.42
C THR A 24 10.76 1.96 14.97
N PRO A 25 11.49 2.99 14.52
CA PRO A 25 11.39 3.44 13.15
C PRO A 25 11.81 2.28 12.23
N PHE A 26 10.90 1.88 11.33
CA PHE A 26 11.24 0.86 10.33
C PHE A 26 11.92 1.49 9.11
N LYS A 27 12.76 0.71 8.45
CA LYS A 27 13.50 1.16 7.26
C LYS A 27 12.56 1.68 6.19
N SER A 28 12.93 2.79 5.52
CA SER A 28 12.10 3.38 4.49
C SER A 28 12.29 2.67 3.16
N ALA A 29 11.20 2.11 2.63
CA ALA A 29 11.15 1.56 1.27
C ALA A 29 10.80 2.63 0.21
N PHE A 30 10.25 3.77 0.65
CA PHE A 30 10.00 4.92 -0.20
C PHE A 30 11.18 5.91 -0.14
N PRO A 31 11.47 6.64 -1.24
CA PRO A 31 12.48 7.70 -1.23
C PRO A 31 12.05 8.88 -0.36
N ASN A 32 10.75 9.08 -0.16
CA ASN A 32 10.17 10.10 0.69
C ASN A 32 9.59 9.47 1.96
N LYS A 33 10.14 9.83 3.12
CA LYS A 33 9.72 9.30 4.42
C LYS A 33 8.27 9.65 4.75
N ALA A 34 7.79 10.85 4.37
CA ALA A 34 6.41 11.26 4.61
C ALA A 34 5.41 10.34 3.87
N TRP A 35 5.75 9.88 2.68
CA TRP A 35 4.91 8.91 1.94
C TRP A 35 4.79 7.58 2.67
N GLN A 36 5.90 7.12 3.27
CA GLN A 36 5.88 5.89 4.06
C GLN A 36 5.01 6.02 5.30
N GLU A 37 5.14 7.12 6.03
CA GLU A 37 4.34 7.42 7.23
C GLU A 37 2.85 7.55 6.86
N TYR A 38 2.55 8.24 5.76
CA TYR A 38 1.20 8.36 5.24
C TYR A 38 0.61 6.99 4.89
N ALA A 39 1.29 6.20 4.05
CA ALA A 39 0.84 4.86 3.69
C ALA A 39 0.63 3.99 4.94
N TYR A 40 1.57 4.01 5.88
CA TYR A 40 1.43 3.28 7.13
C TYR A 40 0.20 3.72 7.92
N SER A 41 -0.10 5.01 8.01
CA SER A 41 -1.30 5.51 8.71
C SER A 41 -2.60 5.00 8.08
N LYS A 42 -2.65 4.83 6.76
CA LYS A 42 -3.84 4.41 6.00
C LYS A 42 -4.07 2.90 5.92
N LEU A 43 -3.04 2.09 6.09
CA LEU A 43 -3.10 0.63 5.96
C LEU A 43 -3.65 -0.08 7.23
N VAL A 44 -4.61 0.55 7.90
CA VAL A 44 -5.32 -0.08 9.04
C VAL A 44 -6.34 -1.08 8.51
N GLY A 45 -6.39 -2.27 9.15
CA GLY A 45 -7.37 -3.29 8.80
C GLY A 45 -7.18 -3.87 7.39
N MET A 46 -5.94 -3.95 6.91
CA MET A 46 -5.62 -4.79 5.75
C MET A 46 -5.87 -6.26 6.11
N PRO A 47 -6.44 -7.05 5.16
CA PRO A 47 -6.81 -8.44 5.44
C PRO A 47 -5.59 -9.35 5.55
N GLU A 48 -5.78 -10.48 6.22
CA GLU A 48 -4.92 -11.63 6.00
C GLU A 48 -5.16 -12.18 4.59
N VAL A 49 -4.09 -12.64 3.96
CA VAL A 49 -4.10 -13.12 2.57
C VAL A 49 -3.34 -14.43 2.47
N SER A 50 -3.88 -15.37 1.69
CA SER A 50 -3.33 -16.73 1.60
C SER A 50 -1.96 -16.80 0.90
N ASP A 51 -1.68 -15.86 0.01
CA ASP A 51 -0.41 -15.74 -0.72
C ASP A 51 0.61 -14.81 -0.02
N GLY A 52 0.30 -14.34 1.19
CA GLY A 52 1.15 -13.38 1.91
C GLY A 52 2.60 -13.84 2.11
N LYS A 53 2.80 -15.15 2.36
CA LYS A 53 4.15 -15.72 2.52
C LYS A 53 4.97 -15.76 1.23
N GLU A 54 4.35 -15.68 0.08
CA GLU A 54 5.06 -15.55 -1.19
C GLU A 54 5.70 -14.16 -1.36
N PHE A 55 5.12 -13.15 -0.73
CA PHE A 55 5.64 -11.77 -0.72
C PHE A 55 6.64 -11.56 0.40
N CYS A 56 6.28 -11.92 1.63
CA CYS A 56 7.15 -11.86 2.80
C CYS A 56 7.09 -13.18 3.58
N PRO A 57 8.21 -13.82 3.92
CA PRO A 57 8.23 -15.14 4.57
C PRO A 57 7.42 -15.24 5.87
N GLN A 58 7.34 -14.12 6.62
CA GLN A 58 6.55 -14.01 7.86
C GLN A 58 5.07 -13.69 7.59
N GLY A 59 4.67 -13.54 6.32
CA GLY A 59 3.34 -13.09 5.92
C GLY A 59 3.24 -11.56 5.84
N MET A 60 2.00 -11.07 5.66
CA MET A 60 1.73 -9.66 5.43
C MET A 60 1.26 -8.97 6.70
N ASN A 61 2.17 -8.33 7.41
CA ASN A 61 1.85 -7.35 8.44
C ASN A 61 1.66 -5.94 7.81
N ARG A 62 1.29 -4.95 8.62
CA ARG A 62 1.04 -3.57 8.16
C ARG A 62 2.27 -2.94 7.50
N ARG A 63 3.49 -3.21 7.99
CA ARG A 63 4.74 -2.71 7.39
C ARG A 63 5.00 -3.35 6.04
N ASN A 64 4.76 -4.66 5.92
CA ASN A 64 4.93 -5.39 4.68
C ASN A 64 3.98 -4.89 3.59
N TRP A 65 2.76 -4.45 3.95
CA TRP A 65 1.85 -3.78 3.02
C TRP A 65 2.40 -2.42 2.53
N VAL A 66 3.10 -1.65 3.39
CA VAL A 66 3.81 -0.42 2.95
C VAL A 66 4.90 -0.76 1.94
N HIS A 67 5.65 -1.85 2.17
CA HIS A 67 6.71 -2.28 1.25
C HIS A 67 6.15 -2.76 -0.09
N LEU A 68 4.98 -3.40 -0.09
CA LEU A 68 4.27 -3.73 -1.33
C LEU A 68 3.90 -2.47 -2.11
N LEU A 69 3.30 -1.48 -1.45
CA LEU A 69 2.99 -0.21 -2.10
C LEU A 69 4.24 0.48 -2.65
N ALA A 70 5.35 0.47 -1.91
CA ALA A 70 6.60 1.05 -2.40
C ALA A 70 7.12 0.32 -3.64
N ALA A 71 7.07 -1.01 -3.67
CA ALA A 71 7.47 -1.78 -4.84
C ALA A 71 6.55 -1.51 -6.04
N MET A 72 5.24 -1.43 -5.82
CA MET A 72 4.27 -1.09 -6.87
C MET A 72 4.53 0.31 -7.44
N ALA A 73 4.65 1.34 -6.60
CA ALA A 73 4.92 2.71 -7.03
C ALA A 73 6.22 2.83 -7.84
N TYR A 74 7.24 2.04 -7.49
CA TYR A 74 8.48 2.01 -8.27
C TYR A 74 8.23 1.48 -9.70
N TYR A 75 7.51 0.38 -9.85
CA TYR A 75 7.30 -0.22 -11.17
C TYR A 75 6.19 0.46 -11.99
N GLU A 76 5.28 1.20 -11.36
CA GLU A 76 4.24 1.95 -12.06
C GLU A 76 4.72 3.33 -12.53
N SER A 77 5.54 4.04 -11.73
CA SER A 77 5.90 5.43 -12.00
C SER A 77 7.36 5.80 -11.71
N SER A 78 8.20 4.86 -11.24
CA SER A 78 9.53 5.16 -10.69
C SER A 78 9.48 6.20 -9.57
N TYR A 79 8.42 6.17 -8.76
CA TYR A 79 8.13 7.14 -7.69
C TYR A 79 7.86 8.57 -8.21
N ASN A 80 7.49 8.75 -9.47
CA ASN A 80 7.14 10.06 -10.00
C ASN A 80 5.64 10.34 -9.80
N PRO A 81 5.25 11.29 -8.93
CA PRO A 81 3.84 11.61 -8.71
C PRO A 81 3.19 12.32 -9.92
N ASN A 82 3.99 12.86 -10.83
CA ASN A 82 3.52 13.53 -12.04
C ASN A 82 3.53 12.61 -13.28
N ALA A 83 3.82 11.31 -13.10
CA ALA A 83 3.80 10.37 -14.21
C ALA A 83 2.38 10.27 -14.79
N GLU A 84 2.28 10.36 -16.11
CA GLU A 84 1.02 10.16 -16.85
C GLU A 84 1.25 9.15 -17.97
N TYR A 85 0.28 8.25 -18.12
CA TYR A 85 0.25 7.28 -19.20
C TYR A 85 -1.11 7.30 -19.88
N LYS A 86 -1.10 7.52 -21.20
CA LYS A 86 -2.31 7.48 -22.02
C LYS A 86 -2.63 6.03 -22.35
N GLU A 87 -3.73 5.54 -21.82
CA GLU A 87 -4.19 4.17 -22.05
C GLU A 87 -4.68 3.96 -23.49
N SER A 88 -4.63 2.71 -23.94
CA SER A 88 -5.14 2.33 -25.27
C SER A 88 -6.67 2.28 -25.34
N PHE A 89 -7.34 2.26 -24.22
CA PHE A 89 -8.81 2.24 -24.12
C PHE A 89 -9.38 3.63 -23.83
N ARG A 90 -10.66 3.78 -24.11
CA ARG A 90 -11.38 5.04 -23.95
C ARG A 90 -12.46 4.93 -22.88
N ASP A 91 -12.81 6.08 -22.31
CA ASP A 91 -13.95 6.21 -21.42
C ASP A 91 -15.30 6.16 -22.18
N GLN A 92 -16.41 6.30 -21.44
CA GLN A 92 -17.76 6.32 -22.01
C GLN A 92 -18.03 7.50 -22.97
N HIS A 93 -17.18 8.51 -22.98
CA HIS A 93 -17.28 9.69 -23.85
C HIS A 93 -16.31 9.59 -25.05
N GLY A 94 -15.61 8.46 -25.23
CA GLY A 94 -14.68 8.25 -26.32
C GLY A 94 -13.32 8.93 -26.11
N VAL A 95 -13.03 9.47 -24.93
CA VAL A 95 -11.75 10.08 -24.58
C VAL A 95 -10.78 9.02 -24.04
N ASN A 96 -9.50 9.08 -24.44
CA ASN A 96 -8.53 8.15 -23.87
C ASN A 96 -8.40 8.36 -22.36
N VAL A 97 -8.44 7.26 -21.63
CA VAL A 97 -8.18 7.26 -20.19
C VAL A 97 -6.71 7.59 -19.93
N ILE A 98 -6.45 8.41 -18.92
CA ILE A 98 -5.09 8.77 -18.49
C ILE A 98 -4.86 8.22 -17.08
N SER A 99 -3.91 7.31 -16.97
CA SER A 99 -3.39 6.82 -15.70
C SER A 99 -2.35 7.79 -15.16
N THR A 100 -2.43 8.16 -13.87
CA THR A 100 -1.63 9.25 -13.30
C THR A 100 -1.09 8.91 -11.92
N GLY A 101 0.08 9.45 -11.62
CA GLY A 101 0.67 9.47 -10.29
C GLY A 101 1.42 8.19 -9.92
N LEU A 102 1.70 8.05 -8.62
CA LEU A 102 2.55 6.98 -8.08
C LEU A 102 2.09 5.58 -8.46
N PHE A 103 0.78 5.35 -8.47
CA PHE A 103 0.17 4.03 -8.71
C PHE A 103 -0.58 3.95 -10.03
N GLN A 104 -0.42 4.92 -10.92
CA GLN A 104 -1.05 4.96 -12.23
C GLN A 104 -2.56 4.66 -12.17
N VAL A 105 -3.27 5.42 -11.32
CA VAL A 105 -4.74 5.37 -11.22
C VAL A 105 -5.38 6.42 -12.13
N SER A 106 -6.61 6.18 -12.59
CA SER A 106 -7.34 7.12 -13.43
C SER A 106 -8.56 7.72 -12.72
N VAL A 107 -9.10 8.82 -13.24
CA VAL A 107 -10.34 9.43 -12.76
C VAL A 107 -11.49 8.43 -12.83
N GLU A 108 -11.58 7.65 -13.92
CA GLU A 108 -12.61 6.64 -14.12
C GLU A 108 -12.53 5.53 -13.09
N SER A 109 -11.33 4.99 -12.88
CA SER A 109 -11.13 3.95 -11.87
C SER A 109 -11.43 4.46 -10.46
N SER A 110 -11.01 5.70 -10.14
CA SER A 110 -11.24 6.31 -8.83
C SER A 110 -12.72 6.40 -8.47
N ARG A 111 -13.58 6.74 -9.44
CA ARG A 111 -15.05 6.78 -9.26
C ARG A 111 -15.63 5.44 -8.82
N GLY A 112 -15.12 4.33 -9.37
CA GLY A 112 -15.52 2.97 -9.01
C GLY A 112 -15.22 2.57 -7.56
N TYR A 113 -14.40 3.37 -6.88
CA TYR A 113 -14.02 3.17 -5.47
C TYR A 113 -14.48 4.32 -4.56
N GLY A 114 -15.41 5.16 -5.05
CA GLY A 114 -16.04 6.22 -4.25
C GLY A 114 -15.30 7.55 -4.21
N PHE A 115 -14.25 7.72 -5.01
CA PHE A 115 -13.51 8.98 -5.08
C PHE A 115 -14.04 9.85 -6.23
N ARG A 116 -14.30 11.13 -5.93
CA ARG A 116 -14.65 12.13 -6.92
C ARG A 116 -13.49 13.10 -7.07
N VAL A 117 -12.64 12.83 -8.04
CA VAL A 117 -11.41 13.57 -8.29
C VAL A 117 -11.35 14.06 -9.72
N VAL A 118 -10.55 15.11 -9.96
CA VAL A 118 -10.13 15.56 -11.29
C VAL A 118 -8.69 15.12 -11.55
N GLN A 119 -8.27 15.14 -12.82
CA GLN A 119 -6.99 14.59 -13.27
C GLN A 119 -5.80 15.12 -12.47
N ASP A 120 -5.71 16.44 -12.24
CA ASP A 120 -4.58 17.02 -11.52
C ASP A 120 -4.51 16.62 -10.04
N GLN A 121 -5.63 16.26 -9.41
CA GLN A 121 -5.64 15.77 -8.03
C GLN A 121 -4.96 14.41 -7.88
N LEU A 122 -4.89 13.61 -8.95
CA LEU A 122 -4.18 12.34 -8.96
C LEU A 122 -2.65 12.49 -8.88
N LYS A 123 -2.13 13.68 -9.11
CA LYS A 123 -0.71 14.02 -8.92
C LYS A 123 -0.34 14.26 -7.46
N TYR A 124 -1.31 14.51 -6.58
CA TYR A 124 -1.06 14.61 -5.15
C TYR A 124 -0.83 13.21 -4.57
N PRO A 125 0.35 12.96 -3.98
CA PRO A 125 0.71 11.63 -3.49
C PRO A 125 -0.34 11.04 -2.55
N GLU A 126 -0.85 11.82 -1.60
CA GLU A 126 -1.83 11.39 -0.61
C GLU A 126 -3.12 10.89 -1.26
N MET A 127 -3.64 11.62 -2.25
CA MET A 127 -4.83 11.22 -3.00
C MET A 127 -4.57 9.93 -3.79
N ASN A 128 -3.40 9.82 -4.41
CA ASN A 128 -3.02 8.64 -5.17
C ASN A 128 -2.88 7.41 -4.28
N PHE A 129 -2.32 7.58 -3.04
CA PHE A 129 -2.27 6.54 -2.01
C PHE A 129 -3.67 6.12 -1.56
N ASP A 130 -4.55 7.06 -1.24
CA ASP A 130 -5.88 6.75 -0.74
C ASP A 130 -6.66 5.90 -1.74
N ILE A 131 -6.60 6.24 -3.02
CA ILE A 131 -7.25 5.48 -4.09
C ILE A 131 -6.60 4.10 -4.25
N ALA A 132 -5.28 4.03 -4.33
CA ALA A 132 -4.57 2.76 -4.51
C ALA A 132 -4.81 1.81 -3.33
N ILE A 133 -4.80 2.30 -2.10
CA ILE A 133 -5.08 1.50 -0.91
C ILE A 133 -6.52 0.99 -0.92
N ALA A 134 -7.49 1.83 -1.29
CA ALA A 134 -8.88 1.42 -1.38
C ALA A 134 -9.09 0.30 -2.42
N ILE A 135 -8.47 0.42 -3.59
CA ILE A 135 -8.50 -0.60 -4.65
C ILE A 135 -7.88 -1.89 -4.14
N LEU A 136 -6.65 -1.83 -3.60
CA LEU A 136 -5.90 -2.98 -3.13
C LEU A 136 -6.65 -3.70 -2.02
N LYS A 137 -7.13 -2.96 -1.02
CA LYS A 137 -7.89 -3.50 0.12
C LYS A 137 -9.16 -4.20 -0.33
N LYS A 138 -9.96 -3.57 -1.21
CA LYS A 138 -11.18 -4.18 -1.75
C LYS A 138 -10.91 -5.53 -2.38
N TRP A 139 -9.91 -5.62 -3.25
CA TRP A 139 -9.64 -6.85 -3.97
C TRP A 139 -8.93 -7.90 -3.11
N ALA A 140 -8.06 -7.49 -2.17
CA ALA A 140 -7.46 -8.40 -1.21
C ALA A 140 -8.52 -9.04 -0.27
N ILE A 141 -9.52 -8.26 0.16
CA ILE A 141 -10.66 -8.78 0.95
C ILE A 141 -11.51 -9.73 0.10
N ASN A 142 -11.89 -9.33 -1.10
CA ASN A 142 -12.82 -10.10 -1.93
C ASN A 142 -12.22 -11.44 -2.42
N ASP A 143 -10.94 -11.44 -2.71
CA ASP A 143 -10.28 -12.59 -3.33
C ASP A 143 -9.41 -13.39 -2.34
N GLY A 144 -9.11 -12.86 -1.15
CA GLY A 144 -8.25 -13.49 -0.14
C GLY A 144 -6.79 -13.61 -0.53
N VAL A 145 -6.33 -12.85 -1.55
CA VAL A 145 -4.97 -12.87 -2.10
C VAL A 145 -4.50 -11.47 -2.48
N ILE A 146 -3.19 -11.25 -2.48
CA ILE A 146 -2.57 -10.01 -3.00
C ILE A 146 -2.62 -10.00 -4.52
N ALA A 147 -2.12 -11.08 -5.14
CA ALA A 147 -2.03 -11.19 -6.58
C ALA A 147 -1.94 -12.65 -7.01
N ASN A 148 -2.96 -13.12 -7.70
CA ASN A 148 -2.98 -14.48 -8.23
C ASN A 148 -3.66 -14.52 -9.58
N HIS A 149 -3.36 -15.56 -10.33
CA HIS A 149 -3.98 -15.89 -11.60
C HIS A 149 -4.47 -17.33 -11.55
N SER A 150 -5.78 -17.51 -11.67
CA SER A 150 -6.41 -18.83 -11.76
C SER A 150 -7.14 -18.96 -13.07
N GLY A 151 -6.63 -19.80 -13.97
CA GLY A 151 -7.17 -19.94 -15.31
C GLY A 151 -7.06 -18.63 -16.11
N ARG A 152 -8.22 -18.02 -16.46
CA ARG A 152 -8.29 -16.74 -17.18
C ARG A 152 -8.61 -15.54 -16.29
N ILE A 153 -8.65 -15.73 -14.97
CA ILE A 153 -9.14 -14.71 -14.02
C ILE A 153 -7.99 -14.19 -13.18
N TRP A 154 -7.77 -12.89 -13.24
CA TRP A 154 -6.89 -12.18 -12.32
C TRP A 154 -7.59 -11.97 -10.98
N ARG A 155 -6.85 -12.16 -9.85
CA ARG A 155 -7.35 -12.01 -8.48
C ARG A 155 -6.51 -11.03 -7.69
N GLY A 156 -7.08 -10.48 -6.62
CA GLY A 156 -6.41 -9.47 -5.80
C GLY A 156 -6.08 -8.21 -6.60
N GLY A 157 -4.98 -7.55 -6.26
CA GLY A 157 -4.48 -6.36 -6.95
C GLY A 157 -4.15 -6.59 -8.44
N ALA A 158 -3.95 -7.85 -8.86
CA ALA A 158 -3.75 -8.18 -10.26
C ALA A 158 -4.97 -7.87 -11.15
N ARG A 159 -6.16 -7.72 -10.57
CA ARG A 159 -7.34 -7.23 -11.30
C ARG A 159 -7.13 -5.82 -11.84
N PHE A 160 -6.34 -5.02 -11.15
CA PHE A 160 -6.12 -3.62 -11.48
C PHE A 160 -4.73 -3.39 -12.09
N TRP A 161 -3.65 -3.78 -11.40
CA TRP A 161 -2.28 -3.44 -11.80
C TRP A 161 -1.60 -4.50 -12.66
N SER A 162 -1.04 -4.06 -13.78
CA SER A 162 -0.27 -4.91 -14.68
C SER A 162 1.01 -5.47 -14.04
N VAL A 163 1.61 -4.73 -13.11
CA VAL A 163 2.81 -5.15 -12.36
C VAL A 163 2.55 -6.35 -11.45
N LEU A 164 1.29 -6.60 -11.10
CA LEU A 164 0.86 -7.76 -10.31
C LEU A 164 0.28 -8.90 -11.17
N ARG A 165 0.18 -8.74 -12.51
CA ARG A 165 -0.42 -9.73 -13.43
C ARG A 165 0.57 -10.72 -14.01
N THR A 166 1.69 -10.22 -14.50
CA THR A 166 2.65 -11.05 -15.25
C THR A 166 3.70 -11.60 -14.29
N THR A 167 4.01 -12.89 -14.42
CA THR A 167 4.97 -13.58 -13.56
C THR A 167 6.27 -12.79 -13.39
N GLY A 168 6.90 -12.38 -14.48
CA GLY A 168 8.17 -11.66 -14.39
C GLY A 168 8.10 -10.28 -13.73
N LYS A 169 6.97 -9.56 -13.86
CA LYS A 169 6.77 -8.29 -13.15
C LYS A 169 6.44 -8.53 -11.67
N LEU A 170 5.57 -9.49 -11.39
CA LEU A 170 5.21 -9.88 -10.03
C LEU A 170 6.44 -10.37 -9.25
N ASP A 171 7.30 -11.17 -9.87
CA ASP A 171 8.53 -11.64 -9.24
C ASP A 171 9.48 -10.48 -8.89
N LYS A 172 9.58 -9.47 -9.76
CA LYS A 172 10.33 -8.24 -9.48
C LYS A 172 9.74 -7.46 -8.31
N VAL A 173 8.40 -7.38 -8.21
CA VAL A 173 7.73 -6.76 -7.04
C VAL A 173 8.08 -7.52 -5.76
N LYS A 174 7.93 -8.86 -5.76
CA LYS A 174 8.29 -9.72 -4.63
C LYS A 174 9.77 -9.57 -4.25
N GLN A 175 10.66 -9.61 -5.23
CA GLN A 175 12.11 -9.45 -5.01
C GLN A 175 12.46 -8.10 -4.39
N ARG A 176 11.78 -7.01 -4.84
CA ARG A 176 12.00 -5.68 -4.30
C ARG A 176 11.51 -5.53 -2.87
N MET A 177 10.46 -6.27 -2.49
CA MET A 177 9.94 -6.27 -1.11
C MET A 177 10.84 -7.01 -0.13
N ARG A 178 11.41 -8.15 -0.53
CA ARG A 178 12.13 -9.11 0.35
C ARG A 178 13.15 -8.48 1.31
N PRO A 179 13.99 -7.50 0.91
CA PRO A 179 14.94 -6.88 1.84
C PRO A 179 14.27 -6.11 2.99
N TRP A 180 12.99 -5.84 2.89
CA TRP A 180 12.21 -5.01 3.80
C TRP A 180 11.21 -5.82 4.63
N CYS A 181 11.02 -7.11 4.32
CA CYS A 181 10.10 -7.99 5.05
C CYS A 181 10.55 -8.15 6.51
N GLU A 182 9.65 -7.88 7.45
CA GLU A 182 9.85 -7.93 8.89
C GLU A 182 8.85 -8.91 9.55
#